data_12ab6d54d3e60e0317003646a2fadd4e
#
_entry.id   12ab6d54d3e60e0317003646a2fadd4e
#
_cell.length_a   1.000
_cell.length_b   1.000
_cell.length_c   1.000
_cell.angle_alpha   90.00
_cell.angle_beta   90.00
_cell.angle_gamma   90.00
#
_symmetry.space_group_name_H-M   'P 1'
#
loop_
_entity.id
_entity.type
_entity.pdbx_description
1 polymer ?
#
loop_
_entity_poly.entity_id
_entity_poly.type
_entity_poly.pdbx_seq_one_letter_code
_entity_poly.pdbx_strand_id
1 'polypeptide(L)' 'MITFEFDGKQFEADEGVLTDYEFIADILEADDEPKALIRCFKAVFAGKDREYARAVGGKMATMGDLLKAAFEAAGDTAKN' A
#
# COMPACT_ATOMS: atom_id res chain seq x y z
N MET A 1 -1.94 -3.73 -12.31
CA MET A 1 -2.64 -3.63 -11.00
C MET A 1 -2.95 -5.01 -10.45
N ILE A 2 -2.66 -5.24 -9.20
CA ILE A 2 -3.09 -6.46 -8.52
C ILE A 2 -4.30 -6.15 -7.67
N THR A 3 -5.16 -7.15 -7.50
CA THR A 3 -6.32 -7.05 -6.60
C THR A 3 -6.05 -7.96 -5.41
N PHE A 4 -6.33 -7.47 -4.21
CA PHE A 4 -6.12 -8.25 -2.99
C PHE A 4 -7.25 -7.99 -2.01
N GLU A 5 -7.43 -8.90 -1.06
CA GLU A 5 -8.45 -8.78 -0.04
C GLU A 5 -7.83 -8.35 1.29
N PHE A 6 -8.50 -7.43 1.97
CA PHE A 6 -8.11 -7.00 3.30
C PHE A 6 -9.39 -6.71 4.09
N ASP A 7 -9.52 -7.33 5.25
CA ASP A 7 -10.67 -7.14 6.16
C ASP A 7 -12.02 -7.38 5.45
N GLY A 8 -12.06 -8.40 4.59
CA GLY A 8 -13.27 -8.79 3.87
C GLY A 8 -13.61 -7.90 2.68
N LYS A 9 -12.75 -6.96 2.32
CA LYS A 9 -12.96 -6.02 1.22
C LYS A 9 -11.89 -6.17 0.17
N GLN A 10 -12.23 -5.83 -1.07
CA GLN A 10 -11.30 -5.90 -2.20
C GLN A 10 -10.64 -4.56 -2.42
N PHE A 11 -9.33 -4.59 -2.66
CA PHE A 11 -8.53 -3.40 -2.96
C PHE A 11 -7.62 -3.67 -4.14
N GLU A 12 -7.16 -2.60 -4.79
CA GLU A 12 -6.21 -2.68 -5.89
C GLU A 12 -4.93 -1.94 -5.54
N ALA A 13 -3.79 -2.47 -5.98
CA ALA A 13 -2.49 -1.84 -5.78
C ALA A 13 -1.64 -1.96 -7.04
N ASP A 14 -0.72 -1.02 -7.21
CA ASP A 14 0.21 -1.02 -8.34
C ASP A 14 1.42 -1.88 -8.00
N GLU A 15 1.47 -3.07 -8.56
CA GLU A 15 2.57 -4.01 -8.31
C GLU A 15 3.90 -3.49 -8.81
N GLY A 16 3.91 -2.66 -9.85
CA GLY A 16 5.13 -2.04 -10.36
C GLY A 16 5.75 -1.12 -9.32
N VAL A 17 4.92 -0.38 -8.60
CA VAL A 17 5.38 0.47 -7.49
C VAL A 17 5.88 -0.38 -6.34
N LEU A 18 5.11 -1.41 -5.97
CA LEU A 18 5.44 -2.27 -4.82
C LEU A 18 6.75 -3.03 -4.99
N THR A 19 7.20 -3.23 -6.22
CA THR A 19 8.45 -3.94 -6.50
C THR A 19 9.59 -3.01 -6.89
N ASP A 20 9.35 -1.69 -6.91
CA ASP A 20 10.35 -0.72 -7.27
C ASP A 20 11.33 -0.46 -6.11
N TYR A 21 12.62 -0.52 -6.40
CA TYR A 21 13.66 -0.33 -5.39
C TYR A 21 13.57 1.04 -4.70
N GLU A 22 13.40 2.10 -5.49
CA GLU A 22 13.32 3.45 -4.92
C GLU A 22 12.13 3.61 -4.00
N PHE A 23 11.00 3.02 -4.38
CA PHE A 23 9.81 3.05 -3.56
C PHE A 23 10.02 2.34 -2.22
N ILE A 24 10.63 1.16 -2.27
CA ILE A 24 10.91 0.38 -1.05
C ILE A 24 11.89 1.15 -0.16
N ALA A 25 12.92 1.77 -0.74
CA ALA A 25 13.86 2.58 0.00
C ALA A 25 13.18 3.78 0.65
N ASP A 26 12.29 4.46 -0.08
CA ASP A 26 11.53 5.60 0.46
C ASP A 26 10.68 5.20 1.65
N ILE A 27 10.01 4.05 1.58
CA ILE A 27 9.21 3.56 2.71
C ILE A 27 10.07 3.28 3.92
N LEU A 28 11.20 2.61 3.73
CA LEU A 28 12.11 2.28 4.85
C LEU A 28 12.70 3.54 5.46
N GLU A 29 12.96 4.56 4.67
CA GLU A 29 13.51 5.83 5.13
C GLU A 29 12.46 6.78 5.71
N ALA A 30 11.18 6.52 5.45
CA ALA A 30 10.08 7.37 5.93
C ALA A 30 10.01 7.42 7.45
N ASP A 31 10.38 6.35 8.13
CA ASP A 31 10.45 6.26 9.58
C ASP A 31 9.22 6.86 10.27
N ASP A 32 8.04 6.45 9.81
CA ASP A 32 6.74 6.88 10.32
C ASP A 32 6.42 8.36 10.10
N GLU A 33 7.18 9.06 9.25
CA GLU A 33 6.85 10.43 8.91
C GLU A 33 5.56 10.46 8.08
N PRO A 34 4.49 11.16 8.55
CA PRO A 34 3.19 11.11 7.89
C PRO A 34 3.19 11.56 6.43
N LYS A 35 3.94 12.61 6.09
CA LYS A 35 3.98 13.11 4.71
C LYS A 35 4.60 12.08 3.76
N ALA A 36 5.67 11.43 4.19
CA ALA A 36 6.34 10.41 3.39
C ALA A 36 5.44 9.19 3.20
N LEU A 37 4.76 8.76 4.27
CA LEU A 37 3.83 7.63 4.21
C LEU A 37 2.65 7.92 3.28
N ILE A 38 2.10 9.13 3.35
CA ILE A 38 0.99 9.50 2.48
C ILE A 38 1.40 9.46 1.01
N ARG A 39 2.60 9.93 0.68
CA ARG A 39 3.11 9.83 -0.69
C ARG A 39 3.21 8.39 -1.16
N CYS A 40 3.66 7.50 -0.27
CA CYS A 40 3.75 6.09 -0.58
C CYS A 40 2.36 5.49 -0.84
N PHE A 41 1.38 5.81 0.00
CA PHE A 41 0.02 5.33 -0.19
C PHE A 41 -0.57 5.81 -1.52
N LYS A 42 -0.36 7.08 -1.87
CA LYS A 42 -0.83 7.61 -3.16
C LYS A 42 -0.23 6.87 -4.35
N ALA A 43 1.05 6.55 -4.27
CA ALA A 43 1.72 5.84 -5.34
C ALA A 43 1.20 4.41 -5.48
N VAL A 44 1.11 3.68 -4.37
CA VAL A 44 0.68 2.27 -4.37
C VAL A 44 -0.78 2.11 -4.79
N PHE A 45 -1.64 2.97 -4.27
CA PHE A 45 -3.08 2.84 -4.51
C PHE A 45 -3.59 3.71 -5.66
N ALA A 46 -2.67 4.22 -6.48
CA ALA A 46 -2.98 4.94 -7.72
C ALA A 46 -3.95 6.12 -7.49
N GLY A 47 -3.74 6.86 -6.41
CA GLY A 47 -4.56 8.03 -6.08
C GLY A 47 -5.83 7.70 -5.30
N LYS A 48 -6.12 6.44 -5.05
CA LYS A 48 -7.31 6.02 -4.29
C LYS A 48 -7.07 5.90 -2.80
N ASP A 49 -5.93 6.39 -2.32
CA ASP A 49 -5.52 6.26 -0.94
C ASP A 49 -6.55 6.79 0.06
N ARG A 50 -7.18 7.93 -0.21
CA ARG A 50 -8.19 8.50 0.68
C ARG A 50 -9.47 7.66 0.73
N GLU A 51 -9.90 7.14 -0.42
CA GLU A 51 -11.05 6.25 -0.50
C GLU A 51 -10.80 4.99 0.31
N TYR A 52 -9.62 4.40 0.14
CA TYR A 52 -9.23 3.19 0.86
C TYR A 52 -9.08 3.45 2.35
N ALA A 53 -8.53 4.61 2.73
CA ALA A 53 -8.42 4.98 4.14
C ALA A 53 -9.78 4.99 4.82
N ARG A 54 -10.79 5.57 4.17
CA ARG A 54 -12.15 5.59 4.71
C ARG A 54 -12.72 4.19 4.85
N ALA A 55 -12.43 3.33 3.88
CA ALA A 55 -12.92 1.95 3.88
C ALA A 55 -12.34 1.13 5.03
N VAL A 56 -11.13 1.44 5.49
CA VAL A 56 -10.46 0.70 6.58
C VAL A 56 -10.47 1.44 7.92
N GLY A 57 -11.34 2.44 8.07
CA GLY A 57 -11.55 3.11 9.35
C GLY A 57 -10.86 4.45 9.52
N GLY A 58 -10.18 4.97 8.51
CA GLY A 58 -9.63 6.31 8.50
C GLY A 58 -8.39 6.54 9.36
N LYS A 59 -7.70 5.47 9.78
CA LYS A 59 -6.53 5.59 10.65
C LYS A 59 -5.25 5.25 9.91
N MET A 60 -4.17 5.96 10.25
CA MET A 60 -2.86 5.72 9.67
C MET A 60 -2.38 4.28 9.91
N ALA A 61 -2.63 3.76 11.11
CA ALA A 61 -2.23 2.40 11.46
C ALA A 61 -2.88 1.36 10.55
N THR A 62 -4.17 1.49 10.25
CA THR A 62 -4.86 0.55 9.36
C THR A 62 -4.40 0.72 7.93
N MET A 63 -4.03 1.92 7.50
CA MET A 63 -3.44 2.13 6.18
C MET A 63 -2.08 1.44 6.07
N GLY A 64 -1.30 1.45 7.13
CA GLY A 64 -0.04 0.70 7.20
C GLY A 64 -0.27 -0.80 7.02
N ASP A 65 -1.28 -1.33 7.69
CA ASP A 65 -1.65 -2.74 7.57
C ASP A 65 -2.13 -3.08 6.16
N LEU A 66 -2.89 -2.17 5.54
CA LEU A 66 -3.34 -2.34 4.16
C LEU A 66 -2.15 -2.37 3.20
N LEU A 67 -1.17 -1.49 3.39
CA LEU A 67 0.04 -1.49 2.59
C LEU A 67 0.81 -2.80 2.73
N LYS A 68 0.91 -3.31 3.95
CA LYS A 68 1.57 -4.59 4.22
C LYS A 68 0.87 -5.73 3.48
N ALA A 69 -0.46 -5.75 3.49
CA ALA A 69 -1.24 -6.75 2.76
C ALA A 69 -0.97 -6.65 1.25
N ALA A 70 -0.84 -5.42 0.73
CA ALA A 70 -0.51 -5.21 -0.68
C ALA A 70 0.88 -5.77 -1.03
N PHE A 71 1.86 -5.55 -0.17
CA PHE A 71 3.21 -6.12 -0.35
C PHE A 71 3.17 -7.65 -0.38
N GLU A 72 2.43 -8.25 0.52
CA GLU A 72 2.30 -9.71 0.59
C GLU A 72 1.65 -10.26 -0.70
N ALA A 73 0.61 -9.59 -1.17
CA ALA A 73 -0.06 -9.97 -2.41
C ALA A 73 0.87 -9.86 -3.63
N ALA A 74 1.66 -8.79 -3.69
CA ALA A 74 2.63 -8.61 -4.76
C ALA A 74 3.73 -9.68 -4.72
N GLY A 75 4.18 -10.03 -3.52
CA GLY A 75 5.17 -11.08 -3.32
C GLY A 75 4.67 -12.44 -3.80
N ASP A 76 3.43 -12.77 -3.50
CA ASP A 76 2.82 -14.02 -3.94
C ASP A 76 2.71 -14.08 -5.48
N THR A 77 2.35 -12.95 -6.09
CA THR A 77 2.29 -12.86 -7.55
C THR A 77 3.68 -13.02 -8.18
N ALA A 78 4.69 -12.40 -7.57
CA ALA A 78 6.07 -12.44 -8.07
C ALA A 78 6.70 -13.83 -7.99
N LYS A 79 6.24 -14.67 -7.09
CA LYS A 79 6.76 -16.03 -6.93
C LYS A 79 6.31 -16.99 -8.03
N ASN A 80 5.29 -16.62 -8.75
CA ASN A 80 4.76 -17.42 -9.82
C ASN A 80 5.35 -17.00 -11.18
#